data_44c8b8aa34351cd39ee2e121e238f51e
#
_entry.id   44c8b8aa34351cd39ee2e121e238f51e
#
_cell.length_a   1.000
_cell.length_b   1.000
_cell.length_c   1.000
_cell.angle_alpha   90.00
_cell.angle_beta   90.00
_cell.angle_gamma   90.00
#
_symmetry.space_group_name_H-M   'P 1'
#
loop_
_entity.id
_entity.type
_entity.pdbx_description
1 polymer ?
#
loop_
_entity_poly.entity_id
_entity_poly.type
_entity_poly.pdbx_seq_one_letter_code
_entity_poly.pdbx_strand_id
1 'polypeptide(L)'
;TQWIALVGFWLQLTTQQWLVYRMTDSALMLGLLSAFQFLPSFLFTIPAGVWIDRHNKRKILMWTQCMYMLQASSLGLLLLSGHETYGWMLFFAFFTGSIDAFDMPTRLAFMQELVGPEALHSAMGLNSTNFNLTRMIGPVLAAFLLNHLSYSALFFMNAASLIPILFVYRNMNVNSVPAPAISRNPFHEMKSGFKMAARIPAIITNIVCVGIISSFLLNFSTYGPLFSDRVLHRGLGGFGSLLFFIGLGSMIGGL
;
A
#
# COMPACT_ATOMS: atom_id res chain seq x y z
N THR A 1 -8.44 1.65 15.06
CA THR A 1 -8.83 2.44 13.87
C THR A 1 -7.97 2.12 12.65
N GLN A 2 -6.64 2.09 12.78
CA GLN A 2 -5.72 1.74 11.67
C GLN A 2 -6.00 0.35 11.08
N TRP A 3 -6.40 -0.61 11.90
CA TRP A 3 -6.80 -1.95 11.48
C TRP A 3 -7.91 -1.92 10.40
N ILE A 4 -8.96 -1.15 10.67
CA ILE A 4 -10.10 -1.02 9.76
C ILE A 4 -9.67 -0.44 8.42
N ALA A 5 -8.85 0.61 8.44
CA ALA A 5 -8.31 1.24 7.23
C ALA A 5 -7.42 0.28 6.40
N LEU A 6 -6.57 -0.51 7.07
CA LEU A 6 -5.71 -1.50 6.40
C LEU A 6 -6.51 -2.66 5.81
N VAL A 7 -7.55 -3.14 6.50
CA VAL A 7 -8.46 -4.15 5.93
C VAL A 7 -9.14 -3.60 4.68
N GLY A 8 -9.65 -2.36 4.73
CA GLY A 8 -10.23 -1.68 3.57
C GLY A 8 -9.24 -1.54 2.40
N PHE A 9 -8.00 -1.18 2.68
CA PHE A 9 -6.93 -1.11 1.68
C PHE A 9 -6.69 -2.45 0.97
N TRP A 10 -6.51 -3.55 1.72
CA TRP A 10 -6.30 -4.89 1.16
C TRP A 10 -7.52 -5.40 0.39
N LEU A 11 -8.71 -5.08 0.89
CA LEU A 11 -9.98 -5.38 0.23
C LEU A 11 -10.04 -4.69 -1.15
N GLN A 12 -9.74 -3.38 -1.21
CA GLN A 12 -9.70 -2.63 -2.47
C GLN A 12 -8.64 -3.19 -3.43
N LEU A 13 -7.41 -3.43 -2.95
CA LEU A 13 -6.31 -3.93 -3.76
C LEU A 13 -6.68 -5.25 -4.43
N THR A 14 -7.22 -6.20 -3.66
CA THR A 14 -7.66 -7.51 -4.14
C THR A 14 -8.79 -7.37 -5.16
N THR A 15 -9.76 -6.51 -4.86
CA THR A 15 -10.92 -6.24 -5.72
C THR A 15 -10.47 -5.64 -7.06
N GLN A 16 -9.57 -4.67 -7.04
CA GLN A 16 -9.08 -4.01 -8.25
C GLN A 16 -8.27 -4.97 -9.13
N GLN A 17 -7.40 -5.80 -8.54
CA GLN A 17 -6.64 -6.81 -9.27
C GLN A 17 -7.56 -7.86 -9.92
N TRP A 18 -8.55 -8.34 -9.17
CA TRP A 18 -9.53 -9.29 -9.70
C TRP A 18 -10.38 -8.67 -10.81
N LEU A 19 -10.83 -7.43 -10.65
CA LEU A 19 -11.58 -6.70 -11.66
C LEU A 19 -10.79 -6.55 -12.96
N VAL A 20 -9.53 -6.11 -12.87
CA VAL A 20 -8.66 -5.96 -14.05
C VAL A 20 -8.40 -7.31 -14.72
N TYR A 21 -8.21 -8.38 -13.95
CA TYR A 21 -8.13 -9.74 -14.49
C TYR A 21 -9.39 -10.10 -15.27
N ARG A 22 -10.57 -9.87 -14.70
CA ARG A 22 -11.87 -10.15 -15.36
C ARG A 22 -12.11 -9.34 -16.62
N MET A 23 -11.60 -8.10 -16.67
CA MET A 23 -11.73 -7.21 -17.83
C MET A 23 -10.79 -7.58 -18.97
N THR A 24 -9.59 -8.09 -18.67
CA THR A 24 -8.51 -8.19 -19.66
C THR A 24 -8.03 -9.60 -19.92
N ASP A 25 -8.27 -10.52 -18.99
CA ASP A 25 -7.76 -11.90 -18.99
C ASP A 25 -6.27 -12.02 -19.34
N SER A 26 -5.46 -11.03 -18.91
CA SER A 26 -4.07 -10.86 -19.34
C SER A 26 -3.14 -10.64 -18.15
N ALA A 27 -2.10 -11.48 -18.07
CA ALA A 27 -1.02 -11.31 -17.08
C ALA A 27 -0.23 -10.00 -17.30
N LEU A 28 -0.07 -9.59 -18.58
CA LEU A 28 0.63 -8.35 -18.92
C LEU A 28 -0.13 -7.12 -18.36
N MET A 29 -1.45 -7.10 -18.51
CA MET A 29 -2.28 -5.99 -18.02
C MET A 29 -2.28 -5.91 -16.49
N LEU A 30 -2.28 -7.05 -15.80
CA LEU A 30 -2.07 -7.09 -14.34
C LEU A 30 -0.68 -6.59 -13.94
N GLY A 31 0.36 -6.96 -14.69
CA GLY A 31 1.71 -6.46 -14.48
C GLY A 31 1.81 -4.94 -14.67
N LEU A 32 1.18 -4.40 -15.72
CA LEU A 32 1.12 -2.96 -15.95
C LEU A 32 0.34 -2.22 -14.86
N LEU A 33 -0.77 -2.77 -14.37
CA LEU A 33 -1.49 -2.20 -13.23
C LEU A 33 -0.58 -2.03 -12.01
N SER A 34 0.16 -3.10 -11.66
CA SER A 34 1.11 -3.06 -10.54
C SER A 34 2.27 -2.09 -10.83
N ALA A 35 2.80 -2.07 -12.04
CA ALA A 35 3.84 -1.13 -12.43
C ALA A 35 3.38 0.34 -12.27
N PHE A 36 2.16 0.67 -12.72
CA PHE A 36 1.58 2.01 -12.54
C PHE A 36 1.32 2.36 -11.08
N GLN A 37 1.04 1.39 -10.23
CA GLN A 37 0.89 1.61 -8.79
C GLN A 37 2.23 1.90 -8.10
N PHE A 38 3.31 1.19 -8.46
CA PHE A 38 4.61 1.36 -7.82
C PHE A 38 5.47 2.47 -8.42
N LEU A 39 5.26 2.81 -9.69
CA LEU A 39 6.05 3.83 -10.40
C LEU A 39 6.06 5.19 -9.71
N PRO A 40 4.92 5.76 -9.24
CA PRO A 40 4.93 7.02 -8.51
C PRO A 40 5.71 6.96 -7.21
N SER A 41 5.61 5.85 -6.46
CA SER A 41 6.39 5.66 -5.23
C SER A 41 7.89 5.69 -5.53
N PHE A 42 8.33 5.05 -6.61
CA PHE A 42 9.71 5.10 -7.04
C PHE A 42 10.18 6.51 -7.41
N LEU A 43 9.35 7.27 -8.12
CA LEU A 43 9.68 8.62 -8.60
C LEU A 43 9.63 9.68 -7.49
N PHE A 44 8.64 9.58 -6.60
CA PHE A 44 8.30 10.67 -5.68
C PHE A 44 8.76 10.44 -4.24
N THR A 45 9.16 9.24 -3.81
CA THR A 45 9.54 8.97 -2.41
C THR A 45 10.66 9.88 -1.92
N ILE A 46 11.69 10.14 -2.76
CA ILE A 46 12.83 11.00 -2.37
C ILE A 46 12.40 12.46 -2.19
N PRO A 47 11.78 13.13 -3.19
CA PRO A 47 11.29 14.49 -3.01
C PRO A 47 10.21 14.60 -1.93
N ALA A 48 9.37 13.57 -1.78
CA ALA A 48 8.37 13.50 -0.72
C ALA A 48 9.02 13.48 0.66
N GLY A 49 10.08 12.70 0.87
CA GLY A 49 10.82 12.66 2.15
C GLY A 49 11.29 14.05 2.60
N VAL A 50 11.95 14.79 1.71
CA VAL A 50 12.41 16.17 1.99
C VAL A 50 11.25 17.11 2.32
N TRP A 51 10.12 16.94 1.63
CA TRP A 51 8.94 17.75 1.87
C TRP A 51 8.28 17.40 3.21
N ILE A 52 8.20 16.11 3.55
CA ILE A 52 7.62 15.58 4.80
C ILE A 52 8.39 16.11 6.02
N ASP A 53 9.73 16.14 5.97
CA ASP A 53 10.56 16.59 7.09
C ASP A 53 10.30 18.06 7.47
N ARG A 54 9.85 18.87 6.50
CA ARG A 54 9.56 20.29 6.66
C ARG A 54 8.13 20.61 7.08
N HIS A 55 7.25 19.62 7.08
CA HIS A 55 5.82 19.83 7.29
C HIS A 55 5.28 19.03 8.47
N ASN A 56 4.13 19.43 8.98
CA ASN A 56 3.45 18.73 10.05
C ASN A 56 2.93 17.38 9.55
N LYS A 57 3.52 16.30 10.05
CA LYS A 57 3.26 14.92 9.63
C LYS A 57 1.80 14.51 9.83
N ARG A 58 1.17 14.97 10.93
CA ARG A 58 -0.25 14.75 11.17
C ARG A 58 -1.13 15.34 10.06
N LYS A 59 -0.82 16.58 9.61
CA LYS A 59 -1.58 17.21 8.51
C LYS A 59 -1.39 16.47 7.19
N ILE A 60 -0.17 16.00 6.93
CA ILE A 60 0.13 15.20 5.74
C ILE A 60 -0.71 13.92 5.77
N LEU A 61 -0.71 13.18 6.89
CA LEU A 61 -1.51 11.95 7.04
C LEU A 61 -3.00 12.21 6.88
N MET A 62 -3.53 13.31 7.43
CA MET A 62 -4.93 13.67 7.19
C MET A 62 -5.21 13.91 5.71
N TRP A 63 -4.31 14.62 5.03
CA TRP A 63 -4.44 14.88 3.59
C TRP A 63 -4.39 13.58 2.77
N THR A 64 -3.42 12.69 3.04
CA THR A 64 -3.32 11.40 2.34
C THR A 64 -4.55 10.52 2.53
N GLN A 65 -5.12 10.48 3.76
CA GLN A 65 -6.36 9.72 3.99
C GLN A 65 -7.55 10.31 3.24
N CYS A 66 -7.65 11.65 3.14
CA CYS A 66 -8.68 12.29 2.33
C CYS A 66 -8.53 11.97 0.83
N MET A 67 -7.28 11.93 0.34
CA MET A 67 -6.99 11.56 -1.06
C MET A 67 -7.32 10.09 -1.34
N TYR A 68 -7.02 9.16 -0.42
CA TYR A 68 -7.45 7.77 -0.54
C TYR A 68 -8.98 7.63 -0.54
N MET A 69 -9.68 8.36 0.34
CA MET A 69 -11.15 8.39 0.34
C MET A 69 -11.70 8.88 -0.99
N LEU A 70 -11.16 9.99 -1.51
CA LEU A 70 -11.55 10.55 -2.80
C LEU A 70 -11.31 9.53 -3.92
N GLN A 71 -10.14 8.91 -3.96
CA GLN A 71 -9.76 7.90 -4.95
C GLN A 71 -10.72 6.70 -4.91
N ALA A 72 -10.94 6.12 -3.73
CA ALA A 72 -11.81 4.96 -3.57
C ALA A 72 -13.26 5.28 -3.93
N SER A 73 -13.78 6.44 -3.49
CA SER A 73 -15.14 6.90 -3.83
C SER A 73 -15.29 7.16 -5.32
N SER A 74 -14.31 7.82 -5.95
CA SER A 74 -14.35 8.11 -7.39
C SER A 74 -14.33 6.82 -8.22
N LEU A 75 -13.53 5.84 -7.82
CA LEU A 75 -13.49 4.54 -8.49
C LEU A 75 -14.81 3.78 -8.28
N GLY A 76 -15.39 3.83 -7.09
CA GLY A 76 -16.70 3.27 -6.81
C GLY A 76 -17.82 3.90 -7.65
N LEU A 77 -17.82 5.22 -7.81
CA LEU A 77 -18.77 5.95 -8.66
C LEU A 77 -18.58 5.62 -10.14
N LEU A 78 -17.34 5.52 -10.61
CA LEU A 78 -17.04 5.14 -11.98
C LEU A 78 -17.62 3.76 -12.32
N LEU A 79 -17.48 2.79 -11.42
CA LEU A 79 -18.02 1.44 -11.58
C LEU A 79 -19.56 1.43 -11.56
N LEU A 80 -20.18 2.30 -10.75
CA LEU A 80 -21.65 2.46 -10.77
C LEU A 80 -22.16 3.03 -12.08
N SER A 81 -21.36 3.90 -12.74
CA SER A 81 -21.75 4.51 -14.00
C SER A 81 -21.64 3.57 -15.21
N GLY A 82 -20.99 2.41 -15.06
CA GLY A 82 -20.76 1.44 -16.14
C GLY A 82 -19.76 1.92 -17.20
N HIS A 83 -18.96 2.96 -16.90
CA HIS A 83 -17.97 3.51 -17.84
C HIS A 83 -16.54 3.11 -17.47
N GLU A 84 -16.40 2.04 -16.71
CA GLU A 84 -15.08 1.51 -16.35
C GLU A 84 -14.33 1.02 -17.58
N THR A 85 -13.09 1.48 -17.71
CA THR A 85 -12.15 1.02 -18.71
C THR A 85 -10.82 0.68 -18.04
N TYR A 86 -10.01 -0.14 -18.69
CA TYR A 86 -8.68 -0.47 -18.20
C TYR A 86 -7.80 0.79 -17.98
N GLY A 87 -7.95 1.81 -18.83
CA GLY A 87 -7.24 3.09 -18.67
C GLY A 87 -7.57 3.80 -17.35
N TRP A 88 -8.83 3.78 -16.91
CA TRP A 88 -9.21 4.30 -15.60
C TRP A 88 -8.60 3.49 -14.45
N MET A 89 -8.49 2.15 -14.60
CA MET A 89 -7.83 1.33 -13.58
C MET A 89 -6.36 1.70 -13.43
N LEU A 90 -5.65 1.96 -14.54
CA LEU A 90 -4.25 2.45 -14.52
C LEU A 90 -4.13 3.84 -13.88
N PHE A 91 -5.04 4.76 -14.23
CA PHE A 91 -5.06 6.10 -13.65
C PHE A 91 -5.22 6.05 -12.13
N PHE A 92 -6.19 5.29 -11.63
CA PHE A 92 -6.41 5.15 -10.19
C PHE A 92 -5.28 4.40 -9.48
N ALA A 93 -4.63 3.44 -10.14
CA ALA A 93 -3.44 2.79 -9.61
C ALA A 93 -2.27 3.78 -9.46
N PHE A 94 -2.02 4.60 -10.48
CA PHE A 94 -1.00 5.66 -10.45
C PHE A 94 -1.32 6.69 -9.37
N PHE A 95 -2.58 7.08 -9.22
CA PHE A 95 -3.01 8.03 -8.20
C PHE A 95 -2.81 7.47 -6.79
N THR A 96 -3.17 6.20 -6.54
CA THR A 96 -2.90 5.51 -5.28
C THR A 96 -1.41 5.47 -4.98
N GLY A 97 -0.57 5.05 -5.93
CA GLY A 97 0.88 5.02 -5.75
C GLY A 97 1.50 6.40 -5.49
N SER A 98 0.89 7.46 -6.04
CA SER A 98 1.30 8.84 -5.75
C SER A 98 1.01 9.22 -4.30
N ILE A 99 -0.13 8.81 -3.76
CA ILE A 99 -0.46 9.01 -2.34
C ILE A 99 0.46 8.18 -1.45
N ASP A 100 0.73 6.91 -1.82
CA ASP A 100 1.62 5.99 -1.08
C ASP A 100 3.03 6.58 -0.90
N ALA A 101 3.55 7.30 -1.91
CA ALA A 101 4.85 7.95 -1.86
C ALA A 101 4.99 8.97 -0.71
N PHE A 102 3.87 9.56 -0.29
CA PHE A 102 3.81 10.48 0.85
C PHE A 102 3.36 9.80 2.13
N ASP A 103 2.35 8.92 2.07
CA ASP A 103 1.73 8.30 3.24
C ASP A 103 2.70 7.39 3.99
N MET A 104 3.38 6.47 3.30
CA MET A 104 4.27 5.49 3.93
C MET A 104 5.40 6.11 4.75
N PRO A 105 6.25 7.01 4.17
CA PRO A 105 7.33 7.61 4.92
C PRO A 105 6.82 8.53 6.04
N THR A 106 5.71 9.26 5.80
CA THR A 106 5.09 10.11 6.83
C THR A 106 4.61 9.30 8.02
N ARG A 107 3.99 8.15 7.77
CA ARG A 107 3.47 7.26 8.82
C ARG A 107 4.58 6.72 9.70
N LEU A 108 5.70 6.30 9.10
CA LEU A 108 6.87 5.82 9.84
C LEU A 108 7.50 6.94 10.69
N ALA A 109 7.69 8.12 10.10
CA ALA A 109 8.24 9.27 10.81
C ALA A 109 7.29 9.77 11.93
N PHE A 110 5.99 9.77 11.70
CA PHE A 110 4.98 10.14 12.70
C PHE A 110 4.93 9.15 13.86
N MET A 111 5.07 7.85 13.57
CA MET A 111 5.15 6.82 14.61
C MET A 111 6.36 7.05 15.52
N GLN A 112 7.54 7.41 14.97
CA GLN A 112 8.73 7.74 15.75
C GLN A 112 8.49 8.95 16.68
N GLU A 113 7.78 9.97 16.19
CA GLU A 113 7.43 11.15 17.01
C GLU A 113 6.45 10.80 18.13
N LEU A 114 5.52 9.85 17.91
CA LEU A 114 4.52 9.46 18.87
C LEU A 114 5.07 8.66 20.05
N VAL A 115 5.93 7.67 19.75
CA VAL A 115 6.33 6.68 20.77
C VAL A 115 7.72 6.94 21.35
N GLY A 116 8.50 7.81 20.71
CA GLY A 116 9.88 8.06 21.09
C GLY A 116 10.83 6.87 20.78
N PRO A 117 12.15 7.06 20.98
CA PRO A 117 13.15 6.06 20.61
C PRO A 117 13.06 4.76 21.40
N GLU A 118 12.66 4.83 22.68
CA GLU A 118 12.62 3.66 23.57
C GLU A 118 11.53 2.65 23.19
N ALA A 119 10.34 3.11 22.78
CA ALA A 119 9.22 2.26 22.41
C ALA A 119 9.14 1.98 20.90
N LEU A 120 10.03 2.57 20.10
CA LEU A 120 9.97 2.48 18.64
C LEU A 120 10.02 1.03 18.14
N HIS A 121 10.89 0.20 18.72
CA HIS A 121 11.03 -1.21 18.31
C HIS A 121 9.73 -1.98 18.51
N SER A 122 9.10 -1.82 19.67
CA SER A 122 7.80 -2.44 19.97
C SER A 122 6.69 -1.93 19.06
N ALA A 123 6.68 -0.63 18.78
CA ALA A 123 5.69 -0.03 17.88
C ALA A 123 5.84 -0.52 16.44
N MET A 124 7.07 -0.70 15.96
CA MET A 124 7.35 -1.29 14.64
C MET A 124 6.90 -2.75 14.57
N GLY A 125 7.16 -3.54 15.62
CA GLY A 125 6.68 -4.92 15.70
C GLY A 125 5.15 -4.99 15.65
N LEU A 126 4.45 -4.16 16.42
CA LEU A 126 2.99 -4.08 16.41
C LEU A 126 2.44 -3.64 15.05
N ASN A 127 3.08 -2.65 14.41
CA ASN A 127 2.69 -2.20 13.08
C ASN A 127 2.88 -3.30 12.03
N SER A 128 3.98 -4.04 12.08
CA SER A 128 4.25 -5.17 11.19
C SER A 128 3.23 -6.30 11.38
N THR A 129 2.92 -6.66 12.62
CA THR A 129 1.89 -7.65 12.95
C THR A 129 0.53 -7.23 12.41
N ASN A 130 0.15 -5.97 12.63
CA ASN A 130 -1.10 -5.40 12.12
C ASN A 130 -1.16 -5.46 10.58
N PHE A 131 -0.08 -5.10 9.90
CA PHE A 131 0.00 -5.15 8.44
C PHE A 131 -0.15 -6.58 7.90
N ASN A 132 0.54 -7.56 8.51
CA ASN A 132 0.47 -8.96 8.07
C ASN A 132 -0.90 -9.59 8.35
N LEU A 133 -1.51 -9.31 9.51
CA LEU A 133 -2.86 -9.78 9.83
C LEU A 133 -3.90 -9.23 8.84
N THR A 134 -3.84 -7.94 8.54
CA THR A 134 -4.78 -7.32 7.59
C THR A 134 -4.56 -7.79 6.17
N ARG A 135 -3.30 -8.04 5.77
CA ARG A 135 -2.93 -8.65 4.49
C ARG A 135 -3.50 -10.07 4.33
N MET A 136 -3.62 -10.81 5.43
CA MET A 136 -4.22 -12.15 5.44
C MET A 136 -5.76 -12.08 5.35
N ILE A 137 -6.38 -11.22 6.13
CA ILE A 137 -7.84 -11.14 6.27
C ILE A 137 -8.50 -10.42 5.08
N GLY A 138 -7.89 -9.31 4.61
CA GLY A 138 -8.48 -8.44 3.58
C GLY A 138 -8.87 -9.17 2.28
N PRO A 139 -7.98 -9.95 1.66
CA PRO A 139 -8.29 -10.71 0.44
C PRO A 139 -9.39 -11.77 0.62
N VAL A 140 -9.42 -12.43 1.78
CA VAL A 140 -10.48 -13.41 2.10
C VAL A 140 -11.82 -12.73 2.20
N LEU A 141 -11.86 -11.58 2.89
CA LEU A 141 -13.07 -10.76 2.97
C LEU A 141 -13.50 -10.24 1.60
N ALA A 142 -12.54 -9.80 0.77
CA ALA A 142 -12.85 -9.37 -0.59
C ALA A 142 -13.49 -10.50 -1.40
N ALA A 143 -12.90 -11.71 -1.37
CA ALA A 143 -13.42 -12.87 -2.07
C ALA A 143 -14.82 -13.26 -1.56
N PHE A 144 -15.05 -13.22 -0.26
CA PHE A 144 -16.36 -13.50 0.34
C PHE A 144 -17.40 -12.44 -0.05
N LEU A 145 -17.05 -11.17 0.11
CA LEU A 145 -17.99 -10.06 -0.13
C LEU A 145 -18.36 -9.91 -1.61
N LEU A 146 -17.42 -10.17 -2.54
CA LEU A 146 -17.70 -10.11 -3.99
C LEU A 146 -18.68 -11.18 -4.47
N ASN A 147 -18.95 -12.23 -3.68
CA ASN A 147 -20.02 -13.17 -3.99
C ASN A 147 -21.41 -12.60 -3.68
N HIS A 148 -21.50 -11.55 -2.88
CA HIS A 148 -22.77 -10.97 -2.39
C HIS A 148 -22.95 -9.50 -2.75
N LEU A 149 -21.85 -8.78 -3.01
CA LEU A 149 -21.84 -7.35 -3.23
C LEU A 149 -21.17 -7.01 -4.57
N SER A 150 -21.50 -5.84 -5.12
CA SER A 150 -20.86 -5.31 -6.32
C SER A 150 -19.43 -4.82 -6.05
N TYR A 151 -18.61 -4.75 -7.09
CA TYR A 151 -17.29 -4.14 -7.02
C TYR A 151 -17.33 -2.72 -6.44
N SER A 152 -18.29 -1.90 -6.88
CA SER A 152 -18.48 -0.53 -6.39
C SER A 152 -18.68 -0.48 -4.88
N ALA A 153 -19.46 -1.41 -4.31
CA ALA A 153 -19.71 -1.47 -2.87
C ALA A 153 -18.41 -1.66 -2.07
N LEU A 154 -17.49 -2.50 -2.56
CA LEU A 154 -16.23 -2.73 -1.87
C LEU A 154 -15.31 -1.50 -1.88
N PHE A 155 -15.32 -0.72 -2.97
CA PHE A 155 -14.59 0.56 -3.02
C PHE A 155 -15.18 1.59 -2.05
N PHE A 156 -16.52 1.68 -1.95
CA PHE A 156 -17.15 2.54 -0.94
C PHE A 156 -16.90 2.06 0.49
N MET A 157 -16.85 0.74 0.72
CA MET A 157 -16.46 0.19 2.03
C MET A 157 -15.04 0.59 2.41
N ASN A 158 -14.09 0.56 1.46
CA ASN A 158 -12.75 1.08 1.72
C ASN A 158 -12.78 2.58 2.03
N ALA A 159 -13.48 3.40 1.25
CA ALA A 159 -13.62 4.83 1.53
C ALA A 159 -14.18 5.08 2.95
N ALA A 160 -15.21 4.34 3.35
CA ALA A 160 -15.80 4.44 4.68
C ALA A 160 -14.84 3.98 5.79
N SER A 161 -14.00 2.97 5.53
CA SER A 161 -13.02 2.45 6.50
C SER A 161 -11.96 3.48 6.91
N LEU A 162 -11.77 4.53 6.12
CA LEU A 162 -10.82 5.62 6.39
C LEU A 162 -11.39 6.72 7.31
N ILE A 163 -12.71 6.77 7.50
CA ILE A 163 -13.36 7.79 8.35
C ILE A 163 -12.86 7.71 9.81
N PRO A 164 -12.81 6.53 10.46
CA PRO A 164 -12.35 6.44 11.84
C PRO A 164 -10.92 6.91 12.06
N ILE A 165 -10.01 6.66 11.12
CA ILE A 165 -8.62 7.08 11.26
C ILE A 165 -8.47 8.60 11.05
N LEU A 166 -9.24 9.19 10.15
CA LEU A 166 -9.32 10.65 10.00
C LEU A 166 -9.79 11.34 11.28
N PHE A 167 -10.81 10.77 11.93
CA PHE A 167 -11.31 11.29 13.20
C PHE A 167 -10.25 11.22 14.30
N VAL A 168 -9.48 10.11 14.38
CA VAL A 168 -8.36 9.98 15.32
C VAL A 168 -7.30 11.03 15.02
N TYR A 169 -6.83 11.17 13.78
CA TYR A 169 -5.82 12.18 13.44
C TYR A 169 -6.29 13.60 13.75
N ARG A 170 -7.57 13.90 13.55
CA ARG A 170 -8.14 15.22 13.85
C ARG A 170 -8.08 15.54 15.35
N ASN A 171 -8.32 14.56 16.21
CA ASN A 171 -8.41 14.75 17.65
C ASN A 171 -7.07 14.52 18.39
N MET A 172 -6.03 14.03 17.71
CA MET A 172 -4.72 13.86 18.32
C MET A 172 -4.05 15.22 18.57
N ASN A 173 -3.68 15.49 19.82
CA ASN A 173 -2.87 16.64 20.20
C ASN A 173 -1.38 16.26 20.17
N VAL A 174 -0.81 16.19 18.98
CA VAL A 174 0.62 15.95 18.79
C VAL A 174 1.24 17.19 18.19
N ASN A 175 2.15 17.82 18.92
CA ASN A 175 2.99 18.91 18.40
C ASN A 175 4.12 18.28 17.58
N SER A 176 3.81 17.97 16.32
CA SER A 176 4.84 17.59 15.34
C SER A 176 5.70 18.80 15.05
N VAL A 177 6.91 18.81 15.59
CA VAL A 177 7.87 19.90 15.36
C VAL A 177 8.59 19.57 14.06
N PRO A 178 8.47 20.42 13.02
CA PRO A 178 9.24 20.23 11.80
C PRO A 178 10.73 20.25 12.12
N ALA A 179 11.49 19.31 11.56
CA ALA A 179 12.92 19.33 11.70
C ALA A 179 13.52 20.65 11.14
N PRO A 180 14.54 21.23 11.79
CA PRO A 180 15.19 22.43 11.26
C PRO A 180 15.67 22.14 9.84
N ALA A 181 15.35 23.05 8.92
CA ALA A 181 15.67 22.91 7.51
C ALA A 181 17.20 22.95 7.31
N ILE A 182 17.84 21.80 7.36
CA ILE A 182 19.21 21.68 6.87
C ILE A 182 19.10 21.73 5.33
N SER A 183 19.55 22.86 4.77
CA SER A 183 19.56 23.07 3.33
C SER A 183 20.61 22.17 2.67
N ARG A 184 20.28 20.89 2.52
CA ARG A 184 21.10 19.96 1.75
C ARG A 184 20.37 19.60 0.45
N ASN A 185 21.13 19.55 -0.64
CA ASN A 185 20.59 19.16 -1.94
C ASN A 185 20.21 17.67 -1.91
N PRO A 186 18.91 17.29 -2.04
CA PRO A 186 18.46 15.93 -1.92
C PRO A 186 19.16 14.96 -2.88
N PHE A 187 19.45 15.42 -4.09
CA PHE A 187 20.17 14.63 -5.10
C PHE A 187 21.63 14.35 -4.70
N HIS A 188 22.28 15.30 -4.00
CA HIS A 188 23.64 15.09 -3.52
C HIS A 188 23.67 14.07 -2.37
N GLU A 189 22.71 14.13 -1.46
CA GLU A 189 22.59 13.15 -0.37
C GLU A 189 22.26 11.75 -0.90
N MET A 190 21.36 11.66 -1.85
CA MET A 190 21.05 10.39 -2.53
C MET A 190 22.31 9.80 -3.19
N LYS A 191 23.06 10.59 -3.96
CA LYS A 191 24.28 10.15 -4.63
C LYS A 191 25.35 9.72 -3.62
N SER A 192 25.51 10.44 -2.53
CA SER A 192 26.47 10.08 -1.47
C SER A 192 26.02 8.81 -0.71
N GLY A 193 24.72 8.65 -0.45
CA GLY A 193 24.14 7.44 0.13
C GLY A 193 24.37 6.21 -0.75
N PHE A 194 24.08 6.31 -2.05
CA PHE A 194 24.37 5.23 -3.01
C PHE A 194 25.87 4.90 -3.07
N LYS A 195 26.74 5.91 -3.09
CA LYS A 195 28.19 5.72 -3.11
C LYS A 195 28.69 5.05 -1.82
N MET A 196 28.08 5.36 -0.69
CA MET A 196 28.40 4.71 0.60
C MET A 196 27.89 3.28 0.63
N ALA A 197 26.65 3.03 0.24
CA ALA A 197 26.04 1.70 0.16
C ALA A 197 26.84 0.79 -0.79
N ALA A 198 27.28 1.29 -1.93
CA ALA A 198 28.08 0.55 -2.90
C ALA A 198 29.48 0.14 -2.38
N ARG A 199 29.97 0.74 -1.29
CA ARG A 199 31.24 0.36 -0.66
C ARG A 199 31.12 -0.74 0.39
N ILE A 200 29.87 -1.11 0.76
CA ILE A 200 29.61 -2.12 1.77
C ILE A 200 29.00 -3.35 1.09
N PRO A 201 29.78 -4.43 0.86
CA PRO A 201 29.30 -5.61 0.12
C PRO A 201 28.04 -6.23 0.73
N ALA A 202 27.93 -6.25 2.06
CA ALA A 202 26.74 -6.76 2.74
C ALA A 202 25.45 -6.01 2.36
N ILE A 203 25.52 -4.69 2.14
CA ILE A 203 24.37 -3.89 1.72
C ILE A 203 23.99 -4.25 0.29
N ILE A 204 24.97 -4.38 -0.61
CA ILE A 204 24.70 -4.75 -2.02
C ILE A 204 24.09 -6.15 -2.08
N THR A 205 24.67 -7.12 -1.38
CA THR A 205 24.13 -8.49 -1.32
C THR A 205 22.68 -8.48 -0.83
N ASN A 206 22.40 -7.74 0.24
CA ASN A 206 21.03 -7.64 0.77
C ASN A 206 20.07 -7.00 -0.24
N ILE A 207 20.47 -5.89 -0.89
CA ILE A 207 19.64 -5.24 -1.95
C ILE A 207 19.36 -6.21 -3.10
N VAL A 208 20.37 -6.95 -3.57
CA VAL A 208 20.22 -7.94 -4.66
C VAL A 208 19.30 -9.08 -4.23
N CYS A 209 19.53 -9.66 -3.05
CA CYS A 209 18.68 -10.74 -2.53
C CYS A 209 17.22 -10.28 -2.36
N VAL A 210 17.00 -9.12 -1.72
CA VAL A 210 15.65 -8.56 -1.58
C VAL A 210 15.04 -8.23 -2.94
N GLY A 211 15.82 -7.71 -3.89
CA GLY A 211 15.37 -7.45 -5.27
C GLY A 211 14.91 -8.73 -5.97
N ILE A 212 15.67 -9.82 -5.90
CA ILE A 212 15.31 -11.12 -6.46
C ILE A 212 14.04 -11.67 -5.78
N ILE A 213 14.00 -11.69 -4.46
CA ILE A 213 12.84 -12.18 -3.69
C ILE A 213 11.60 -11.35 -4.03
N SER A 214 11.72 -10.03 -4.06
CA SER A 214 10.59 -9.14 -4.40
C SER A 214 10.07 -9.36 -5.82
N SER A 215 10.97 -9.57 -6.78
CA SER A 215 10.58 -9.77 -8.18
C SER A 215 9.85 -11.10 -8.41
N PHE A 216 10.25 -12.16 -7.72
CA PHE A 216 9.70 -13.50 -7.96
C PHE A 216 8.66 -13.95 -6.95
N LEU A 217 8.80 -13.60 -5.66
CA LEU A 217 7.89 -14.05 -4.60
C LEU A 217 6.82 -13.03 -4.21
N LEU A 218 7.20 -11.76 -4.03
CA LEU A 218 6.27 -10.77 -3.49
C LEU A 218 5.21 -10.29 -4.48
N ASN A 219 5.43 -10.51 -5.79
CA ASN A 219 4.46 -10.17 -6.84
C ASN A 219 3.33 -11.18 -7.00
N PHE A 220 3.21 -12.17 -6.10
CA PHE A 220 2.16 -13.18 -6.20
C PHE A 220 0.74 -12.59 -6.21
N SER A 221 0.53 -11.46 -5.54
CA SER A 221 -0.74 -10.73 -5.61
C SER A 221 -1.09 -10.28 -7.02
N THR A 222 -0.09 -9.97 -7.85
CA THR A 222 -0.29 -9.49 -9.23
C THR A 222 -0.76 -10.61 -10.17
N TYR A 223 -0.11 -11.77 -10.15
CA TYR A 223 -0.49 -12.89 -11.04
C TYR A 223 -1.38 -13.93 -10.35
N GLY A 224 -1.65 -13.76 -9.06
CA GLY A 224 -2.49 -14.64 -8.26
C GLY A 224 -3.90 -14.84 -8.82
N PRO A 225 -4.61 -13.81 -9.32
CA PRO A 225 -5.91 -13.99 -9.96
C PRO A 225 -5.86 -14.99 -11.12
N LEU A 226 -4.92 -14.80 -12.03
CA LEU A 226 -4.74 -15.67 -13.20
C LEU A 226 -4.33 -17.10 -12.80
N PHE A 227 -3.44 -17.24 -11.82
CA PHE A 227 -3.01 -18.55 -11.31
C PHE A 227 -4.16 -19.30 -10.64
N SER A 228 -4.96 -18.59 -9.82
CA SER A 228 -6.13 -19.18 -9.16
C SER A 228 -7.20 -19.66 -10.13
N ASP A 229 -7.44 -18.89 -11.19
CA ASP A 229 -8.50 -19.20 -12.15
C ASP A 229 -8.04 -20.24 -13.17
N ARG A 230 -6.89 -20.05 -13.82
CA ARG A 230 -6.44 -20.92 -14.92
C ARG A 230 -5.71 -22.19 -14.48
N VAL A 231 -5.01 -22.15 -13.34
CA VAL A 231 -4.20 -23.30 -12.90
C VAL A 231 -4.95 -24.10 -11.82
N LEU A 232 -5.51 -23.42 -10.83
CA LEU A 232 -6.22 -24.08 -9.73
C LEU A 232 -7.70 -24.28 -10.01
N HIS A 233 -8.27 -23.62 -11.02
CA HIS A 233 -9.70 -23.65 -11.36
C HIS A 233 -10.62 -23.33 -10.16
N ARG A 234 -10.16 -22.42 -9.27
CA ARG A 234 -10.86 -22.03 -8.05
C ARG A 234 -11.34 -20.58 -8.03
N GLY A 235 -11.17 -19.85 -9.14
CA GLY A 235 -11.65 -18.48 -9.30
C GLY A 235 -11.23 -17.54 -8.15
N LEU A 236 -12.12 -16.61 -7.80
CA LEU A 236 -11.85 -15.59 -6.76
C LEU A 236 -11.61 -16.20 -5.36
N GLY A 237 -12.34 -17.25 -4.99
CA GLY A 237 -12.17 -17.93 -3.70
C GLY A 237 -10.77 -18.55 -3.55
N GLY A 238 -10.25 -19.12 -4.62
CA GLY A 238 -8.87 -19.62 -4.66
C GLY A 238 -7.85 -18.50 -4.51
N PHE A 239 -8.06 -17.35 -5.17
CA PHE A 239 -7.17 -16.20 -5.02
C PHE A 239 -7.13 -15.66 -3.59
N GLY A 240 -8.30 -15.50 -2.94
CA GLY A 240 -8.37 -15.13 -1.53
C GLY A 240 -7.64 -16.11 -0.62
N SER A 241 -7.81 -17.43 -0.84
CA SER A 241 -7.14 -18.48 -0.07
C SER A 241 -5.62 -18.45 -0.24
N LEU A 242 -5.12 -18.24 -1.45
CA LEU A 242 -3.69 -18.13 -1.71
C LEU A 242 -3.06 -16.96 -0.95
N LEU A 243 -3.69 -15.78 -0.99
CA LEU A 243 -3.20 -14.60 -0.27
C LEU A 243 -3.28 -14.79 1.25
N PHE A 244 -4.29 -15.53 1.74
CA PHE A 244 -4.39 -15.90 3.15
C PHE A 244 -3.19 -16.74 3.59
N PHE A 245 -2.87 -17.81 2.88
CA PHE A 245 -1.73 -18.68 3.25
C PHE A 245 -0.38 -17.99 3.11
N ILE A 246 -0.21 -17.09 2.14
CA ILE A 246 0.98 -16.25 2.02
C ILE A 246 1.09 -15.31 3.23
N GLY A 247 -0.02 -14.67 3.63
CA GLY A 247 -0.06 -13.83 4.82
C GLY A 247 0.25 -14.60 6.11
N LEU A 248 -0.32 -15.79 6.25
CA LEU A 248 -0.06 -16.69 7.38
C LEU A 248 1.41 -17.10 7.45
N GLY A 249 2.00 -17.51 6.33
CA GLY A 249 3.43 -17.83 6.25
C GLY A 249 4.33 -16.64 6.60
N SER A 250 3.98 -15.44 6.14
CA SER A 250 4.72 -14.21 6.47
C SER A 250 4.62 -13.86 7.95
N MET A 251 3.49 -14.15 8.60
CA MET A 251 3.31 -13.92 10.03
C MET A 251 4.15 -14.90 10.86
N ILE A 252 4.16 -16.19 10.50
CA ILE A 252 4.96 -17.22 11.19
C ILE A 252 6.47 -16.99 11.00
N GLY A 253 6.88 -16.58 9.80
CA GLY A 253 8.30 -16.33 9.50
C GLY A 253 8.82 -14.99 10.03
N GLY A 254 7.94 -14.09 10.48
CA GLY A 254 8.30 -12.80 11.08
C GLY A 254 8.32 -12.80 12.62
N LEU A 255 7.94 -13.90 13.26
CA LEU A 255 8.06 -14.17 14.68
C LEU A 255 9.40 -14.82 14.99
#